data_6f408a0fe72d8f8cee6a666ab57afb0c
#
_entry.id   6f408a0fe72d8f8cee6a666ab57afb0c
#
_cell.length_a   1.000
_cell.length_b   1.000
_cell.length_c   1.000
_cell.angle_alpha   90.00
_cell.angle_beta   90.00
_cell.angle_gamma   90.00
#
_symmetry.space_group_name_H-M   'P 1'
#
loop_
_entity.id
_entity.type
_entity.pdbx_description
1 polymer ?
#
loop_
_entity_poly.entity_id
_entity_poly.type
_entity_poly.pdbx_seq_one_letter_code
_entity_poly.pdbx_strand_id
1 'polypeptide(L)'
;SSAASDVYKRQVKDVCYQAANEPGLWYPAKKPGDMIQQGETLGVIKDYEGQILEVCRAEYGGVILYQTGSLQVLQSGPVIAYGRISRESDNRKERIAGYWSKRSSSFKVQRKAELHSVMAERWLTEIRKYLPEGTLKILDVGCGSGFFTILLGKQGHEVTGIDLTPDMIEKSKELAKEEQIDCRFEIMDAENLNFPDATFDVVISRNLTWTLPDAGRAYEEWCRVLKKGGLLLNFDANYGAYDATDTASLPEQHSHNMLGMEMLKENEDIKKQLPISSYIRPAWDVETLGKLGIQELSLDLGVGKRIYVEKDEFYNPAPIFTLCGKKEGSE
;
A
#
# COMPACT_ATOMS: atom_id res chain seq x y z
N SER A 1 13.19 25.05 13.63
CA SER A 1 11.97 24.93 14.46
C SER A 1 10.92 23.94 13.89
N SER A 2 11.14 23.36 12.70
CA SER A 2 10.20 22.36 12.13
C SER A 2 10.39 20.94 12.68
N ALA A 3 11.58 20.57 13.12
CA ALA A 3 11.86 19.22 13.65
C ALA A 3 11.20 18.93 15.02
N ALA A 4 10.96 19.96 15.84
CA ALA A 4 10.36 19.76 17.14
C ALA A 4 8.82 19.54 17.06
N SER A 5 8.13 20.04 16.02
CA SER A 5 6.69 19.83 15.83
C SER A 5 6.35 18.44 15.31
N ASP A 6 7.30 17.76 14.66
CA ASP A 6 7.11 16.41 14.14
C ASP A 6 7.17 15.32 15.22
N VAL A 7 7.85 15.59 16.33
CA VAL A 7 7.99 14.61 17.44
C VAL A 7 6.68 14.43 18.20
N TYR A 8 5.86 15.49 18.31
CA TYR A 8 4.59 15.44 19.06
C TYR A 8 3.44 14.70 18.36
N LYS A 9 3.58 14.35 17.08
CA LYS A 9 2.55 13.62 16.30
C LYS A 9 2.83 12.12 16.17
N ARG A 10 3.89 11.62 16.79
CA ARG A 10 4.27 10.21 16.67
C ARG A 10 3.66 9.42 17.83
N GLN A 11 2.78 8.48 17.52
CA GLN A 11 2.32 7.52 18.51
C GLN A 11 3.34 6.40 18.65
N VAL A 12 3.64 6.03 19.89
CA VAL A 12 4.47 4.86 20.20
C VAL A 12 3.56 3.65 20.31
N LYS A 13 3.87 2.61 19.54
CA LYS A 13 3.21 1.30 19.60
C LYS A 13 4.23 0.22 19.97
N ASP A 14 3.74 -0.96 20.34
CA ASP A 14 4.56 -2.15 20.60
C ASP A 14 5.74 -1.85 21.51
N VAL A 15 5.45 -1.48 22.78
CA VAL A 15 6.51 -1.18 23.74
C VAL A 15 7.14 -2.45 24.24
N CYS A 16 8.47 -2.58 24.03
CA CYS A 16 9.30 -3.61 24.63
C CYS A 16 9.91 -3.11 25.93
N TYR A 17 9.76 -3.90 26.99
CA TYR A 17 10.41 -3.69 28.29
C TYR A 17 11.47 -4.78 28.46
N GLN A 18 12.74 -4.42 28.33
CA GLN A 18 13.83 -5.36 28.60
C GLN A 18 14.19 -5.32 30.10
N ALA A 19 14.31 -6.51 30.67
CA ALA A 19 14.75 -6.74 32.04
C ALA A 19 16.12 -7.42 32.02
N ALA A 20 16.89 -7.27 33.11
CA ALA A 20 18.15 -7.94 33.28
C ALA A 20 17.95 -9.47 33.48
N ASN A 21 18.66 -10.29 32.71
CA ASN A 21 18.69 -11.74 32.96
C ASN A 21 19.60 -12.09 34.14
N GLU A 22 20.66 -11.30 34.32
CA GLU A 22 21.63 -11.46 35.41
C GLU A 22 21.72 -10.19 36.25
N PRO A 23 21.94 -10.30 37.58
CA PRO A 23 22.15 -9.11 38.42
C PRO A 23 23.53 -8.52 38.13
N GLY A 24 23.66 -7.21 38.14
CA GLY A 24 24.93 -6.55 37.87
C GLY A 24 24.83 -5.03 37.81
N LEU A 25 25.75 -4.41 37.08
CA LEU A 25 25.83 -2.97 36.87
C LEU A 25 25.42 -2.65 35.44
N TRP A 26 24.38 -1.79 35.28
CA TRP A 26 23.88 -1.37 33.99
C TRP A 26 24.68 -0.22 33.40
N TYR A 27 25.16 -0.39 32.19
CA TYR A 27 25.84 0.64 31.40
C TYR A 27 25.05 0.91 30.11
N PRO A 28 24.21 1.96 30.08
CA PRO A 28 23.45 2.28 28.91
C PRO A 28 24.32 2.79 27.76
N ALA A 29 24.05 2.35 26.55
CA ALA A 29 24.62 2.90 25.31
C ALA A 29 23.69 3.91 24.64
N LYS A 30 22.45 4.01 25.10
CA LYS A 30 21.40 4.88 24.59
C LYS A 30 20.72 5.64 25.72
N LYS A 31 20.08 6.75 25.39
CA LYS A 31 19.30 7.58 26.33
C LYS A 31 17.85 7.73 25.84
N PRO A 32 16.91 8.07 26.72
CA PRO A 32 15.54 8.39 26.33
C PRO A 32 15.49 9.42 25.21
N GLY A 33 14.70 9.14 24.15
CA GLY A 33 14.58 9.95 22.93
C GLY A 33 15.53 9.52 21.79
N ASP A 34 16.52 8.68 22.03
CA ASP A 34 17.38 8.18 20.96
C ASP A 34 16.60 7.22 20.03
N MET A 35 16.81 7.39 18.72
CA MET A 35 16.34 6.44 17.72
C MET A 35 17.28 5.23 17.66
N ILE A 36 16.70 4.05 17.51
CA ILE A 36 17.42 2.77 17.46
C ILE A 36 17.00 1.95 16.25
N GLN A 37 17.90 1.09 15.80
CA GLN A 37 17.65 0.10 14.75
C GLN A 37 17.59 -1.32 15.33
N GLN A 38 16.97 -2.25 14.60
CA GLN A 38 16.97 -3.67 14.98
C GLN A 38 18.41 -4.20 15.13
N GLY A 39 18.68 -4.96 16.21
CA GLY A 39 20.00 -5.50 16.53
C GLY A 39 20.99 -4.53 17.16
N GLU A 40 20.64 -3.23 17.25
CA GLU A 40 21.50 -2.21 17.85
C GLU A 40 21.68 -2.43 19.35
N THR A 41 22.90 -2.22 19.85
CA THR A 41 23.19 -2.37 21.30
C THR A 41 22.59 -1.22 22.08
N LEU A 42 21.74 -1.55 23.05
CA LEU A 42 21.07 -0.59 23.94
C LEU A 42 21.86 -0.30 25.19
N GLY A 43 22.64 -1.28 25.64
CA GLY A 43 23.51 -1.20 26.80
C GLY A 43 24.07 -2.58 27.18
N VAL A 44 24.86 -2.61 28.24
CA VAL A 44 25.46 -3.84 28.77
C VAL A 44 25.29 -3.92 30.28
N ILE A 45 25.16 -5.13 30.80
CA ILE A 45 25.26 -5.42 32.21
C ILE A 45 26.65 -6.04 32.49
N LYS A 46 27.35 -5.50 33.49
CA LYS A 46 28.67 -5.96 33.89
C LYS A 46 28.65 -6.43 35.36
N ASP A 47 29.59 -7.33 35.70
CA ASP A 47 29.88 -7.62 37.10
C ASP A 47 30.67 -6.48 37.77
N TYR A 48 31.01 -6.67 39.05
CA TYR A 48 31.78 -5.68 39.82
C TYR A 48 33.26 -5.61 39.41
N GLU A 49 33.75 -6.59 38.63
CA GLU A 49 35.10 -6.63 38.05
C GLU A 49 35.15 -6.00 36.66
N GLY A 50 34.01 -5.64 36.12
CA GLY A 50 33.88 -4.96 34.82
C GLY A 50 33.70 -5.90 33.61
N GLN A 51 33.55 -7.24 33.85
CA GLN A 51 33.27 -8.19 32.81
C GLN A 51 31.80 -8.06 32.32
N ILE A 52 31.59 -8.20 31.03
CA ILE A 52 30.24 -8.14 30.45
C ILE A 52 29.52 -9.45 30.73
N LEU A 53 28.42 -9.38 31.47
CA LEU A 53 27.50 -10.48 31.75
C LEU A 53 26.42 -10.59 30.66
N GLU A 54 25.90 -9.45 30.18
CA GLU A 54 24.81 -9.40 29.24
C GLU A 54 24.94 -8.22 28.29
N VAL A 55 24.54 -8.39 27.01
CA VAL A 55 24.41 -7.32 26.00
C VAL A 55 22.95 -7.20 25.62
N CYS A 56 22.31 -6.11 26.01
CA CYS A 56 20.93 -5.80 25.62
C CYS A 56 20.89 -5.24 24.20
N ARG A 57 20.12 -5.86 23.31
CA ARG A 57 19.96 -5.43 21.92
C ARG A 57 18.51 -5.16 21.57
N ALA A 58 18.28 -4.23 20.67
CA ALA A 58 16.96 -3.91 20.17
C ALA A 58 16.40 -5.07 19.32
N GLU A 59 15.22 -5.56 19.63
CA GLU A 59 14.50 -6.57 18.85
C GLU A 59 13.94 -6.00 17.53
N TYR A 60 13.65 -4.68 17.53
CA TYR A 60 13.17 -3.91 16.38
C TYR A 60 13.59 -2.43 16.49
N GLY A 61 13.46 -1.69 15.39
CA GLY A 61 13.73 -0.26 15.34
C GLY A 61 12.65 0.56 16.03
N GLY A 62 13.04 1.66 16.70
CA GLY A 62 12.10 2.50 17.44
C GLY A 62 12.76 3.67 18.16
N VAL A 63 12.18 4.10 19.26
CA VAL A 63 12.70 5.16 20.13
C VAL A 63 12.81 4.66 21.56
N ILE A 64 13.91 5.02 22.25
CA ILE A 64 14.06 4.74 23.67
C ILE A 64 13.10 5.63 24.46
N LEU A 65 12.25 4.99 25.27
CA LEU A 65 11.24 5.66 26.07
C LEU A 65 11.74 5.90 27.50
N TYR A 66 12.42 4.90 28.04
CA TYR A 66 12.84 4.86 29.44
C TYR A 66 14.10 4.02 29.57
N GLN A 67 14.94 4.35 30.52
CA GLN A 67 15.99 3.50 31.07
C GLN A 67 16.06 3.67 32.60
N THR A 68 16.48 2.63 33.28
CA THR A 68 16.69 2.74 34.74
C THR A 68 17.76 3.79 35.04
N GLY A 69 17.51 4.61 36.06
CA GLY A 69 18.53 5.52 36.62
C GLY A 69 19.47 4.83 37.61
N SER A 70 19.19 3.58 37.99
CA SER A 70 20.03 2.82 38.92
C SER A 70 21.19 2.18 38.18
N LEU A 71 22.40 2.34 38.70
CA LEU A 71 23.56 1.62 38.20
C LEU A 71 23.44 0.12 38.50
N GLN A 72 22.98 -0.25 39.72
CA GLN A 72 22.77 -1.64 40.09
C GLN A 72 21.39 -2.12 39.62
N VAL A 73 21.37 -3.27 38.98
CA VAL A 73 20.16 -3.96 38.54
C VAL A 73 20.11 -5.37 39.14
N LEU A 74 18.90 -5.79 39.47
CA LEU A 74 18.64 -7.14 39.96
C LEU A 74 18.14 -8.00 38.80
N GLN A 75 18.24 -9.32 38.94
CA GLN A 75 17.64 -10.27 38.00
C GLN A 75 16.15 -9.95 37.83
N SER A 76 15.66 -9.92 36.58
CA SER A 76 14.32 -9.52 36.20
C SER A 76 13.97 -8.03 36.47
N GLY A 77 14.93 -7.21 36.93
CA GLY A 77 14.75 -5.79 37.07
C GLY A 77 14.72 -5.09 35.71
N PRO A 78 13.81 -4.09 35.50
CA PRO A 78 13.72 -3.38 34.24
C PRO A 78 14.97 -2.54 34.00
N VAL A 79 15.57 -2.65 32.81
CA VAL A 79 16.77 -1.87 32.43
C VAL A 79 16.46 -0.78 31.41
N ILE A 80 15.65 -1.08 30.39
CA ILE A 80 15.34 -0.15 29.32
C ILE A 80 13.99 -0.50 28.68
N ALA A 81 13.27 0.52 28.23
CA ALA A 81 12.06 0.37 27.42
C ALA A 81 12.18 1.19 26.14
N TYR A 82 11.72 0.63 25.04
CA TYR A 82 11.64 1.28 23.75
C TYR A 82 10.38 0.85 23.00
N GLY A 83 9.92 1.67 22.09
CA GLY A 83 8.72 1.40 21.34
C GLY A 83 8.84 1.79 19.88
N ARG A 84 8.06 1.13 19.02
CA ARG A 84 7.94 1.52 17.61
C ARG A 84 7.30 2.90 17.52
N ILE A 85 7.87 3.74 16.68
CA ILE A 85 7.19 4.97 16.29
C ILE A 85 6.29 4.62 15.11
N SER A 86 4.97 4.68 15.33
CA SER A 86 4.05 4.64 14.21
C SER A 86 4.01 6.03 13.56
N ARG A 87 4.22 6.10 12.26
CA ARG A 87 3.95 7.29 11.49
C ARG A 87 2.43 7.45 11.37
N GLU A 88 1.94 8.66 11.25
CA GLU A 88 0.51 8.91 11.00
C GLU A 88 0.03 8.19 9.72
N SER A 89 0.94 8.03 8.73
CA SER A 89 0.72 7.20 7.55
C SER A 89 0.43 5.74 7.86
N ASP A 90 1.10 5.15 8.87
CA ASP A 90 0.93 3.74 9.23
C ASP A 90 -0.45 3.51 9.85
N ASN A 91 -0.93 4.44 10.68
CA ASN A 91 -2.29 4.40 11.24
C ASN A 91 -3.36 4.53 10.14
N ARG A 92 -3.11 5.36 9.13
CA ARG A 92 -4.02 5.48 7.97
C ARG A 92 -4.04 4.20 7.17
N LYS A 93 -2.88 3.57 6.93
CA LYS A 93 -2.78 2.28 6.22
C LYS A 93 -3.52 1.17 6.96
N GLU A 94 -3.36 1.07 8.28
CA GLU A 94 -4.12 0.11 9.11
C GLU A 94 -5.64 0.33 8.98
N ARG A 95 -6.09 1.58 9.01
CA ARG A 95 -7.51 1.92 8.84
C ARG A 95 -8.03 1.56 7.44
N ILE A 96 -7.24 1.87 6.40
CA ILE A 96 -7.56 1.52 5.01
C ILE A 96 -7.65 0.00 4.86
N ALA A 97 -6.64 -0.75 5.34
CA ALA A 97 -6.66 -2.21 5.29
C ALA A 97 -7.86 -2.79 6.05
N GLY A 98 -8.20 -2.26 7.24
CA GLY A 98 -9.37 -2.66 8.01
C GLY A 98 -10.69 -2.41 7.27
N TYR A 99 -10.83 -1.30 6.56
CA TYR A 99 -11.99 -1.02 5.71
C TYR A 99 -12.11 -2.04 4.57
N TRP A 100 -11.03 -2.30 3.83
CA TRP A 100 -11.03 -3.23 2.72
C TRP A 100 -11.14 -4.69 3.16
N SER A 101 -10.64 -5.04 4.35
CA SER A 101 -10.85 -6.36 4.97
C SER A 101 -12.34 -6.66 5.14
N LYS A 102 -13.12 -5.73 5.69
CA LYS A 102 -14.60 -5.86 5.83
C LYS A 102 -15.30 -6.06 4.49
N ARG A 103 -14.72 -5.53 3.39
CA ARG A 103 -15.28 -5.61 2.05
C ARG A 103 -14.80 -6.80 1.22
N SER A 104 -13.78 -7.52 1.64
CA SER A 104 -13.06 -8.52 0.84
C SER A 104 -13.98 -9.58 0.21
N SER A 105 -14.91 -10.13 0.99
CA SER A 105 -15.84 -11.16 0.49
C SER A 105 -16.82 -10.62 -0.55
N SER A 106 -17.46 -9.48 -0.30
CA SER A 106 -18.38 -8.86 -1.27
C SER A 106 -17.64 -8.39 -2.53
N PHE A 107 -16.42 -7.91 -2.36
CA PHE A 107 -15.57 -7.47 -3.46
C PHE A 107 -15.15 -8.64 -4.36
N LYS A 108 -14.81 -9.82 -3.79
CA LYS A 108 -14.56 -11.04 -4.56
C LYS A 108 -15.75 -11.41 -5.42
N VAL A 109 -16.98 -11.42 -4.85
CA VAL A 109 -18.19 -11.74 -5.61
C VAL A 109 -18.37 -10.80 -6.79
N GLN A 110 -18.20 -9.49 -6.57
CA GLN A 110 -18.31 -8.48 -7.62
C GLN A 110 -17.23 -8.67 -8.71
N ARG A 111 -15.96 -8.91 -8.32
CA ARG A 111 -14.86 -9.13 -9.30
C ARG A 111 -15.06 -10.42 -10.10
N LYS A 112 -15.56 -11.48 -9.47
CA LYS A 112 -15.94 -12.71 -10.19
C LYS A 112 -17.03 -12.45 -11.23
N ALA A 113 -18.10 -11.76 -10.85
CA ALA A 113 -19.15 -11.38 -11.80
C ALA A 113 -18.60 -10.52 -12.94
N GLU A 114 -17.74 -9.57 -12.65
CA GLU A 114 -17.09 -8.70 -13.65
C GLU A 114 -16.21 -9.51 -14.62
N LEU A 115 -15.45 -10.52 -14.13
CA LEU A 115 -14.65 -11.42 -14.98
C LEU A 115 -15.49 -12.23 -15.97
N HIS A 116 -16.73 -12.53 -15.61
CA HIS A 116 -17.67 -13.33 -16.43
C HIS A 116 -18.67 -12.47 -17.23
N SER A 117 -18.47 -11.18 -17.25
CA SER A 117 -19.30 -10.22 -17.97
C SER A 117 -18.58 -9.60 -19.17
N VAL A 118 -19.31 -8.79 -19.92
CA VAL A 118 -18.75 -7.98 -21.02
C VAL A 118 -17.64 -7.02 -20.56
N MET A 119 -17.61 -6.73 -19.26
CA MET A 119 -16.59 -5.85 -18.67
C MET A 119 -15.16 -6.39 -18.82
N ALA A 120 -14.99 -7.72 -18.72
CA ALA A 120 -13.68 -8.33 -18.90
C ALA A 120 -13.08 -8.01 -20.28
N GLU A 121 -13.88 -8.16 -21.36
CA GLU A 121 -13.43 -7.87 -22.72
C GLU A 121 -13.24 -6.37 -22.96
N ARG A 122 -14.09 -5.51 -22.39
CA ARG A 122 -13.91 -4.06 -22.44
C ARG A 122 -12.60 -3.63 -21.81
N TRP A 123 -12.29 -4.12 -20.60
CA TRP A 123 -11.03 -3.86 -19.93
C TRP A 123 -9.82 -4.39 -20.71
N LEU A 124 -9.90 -5.60 -21.25
CA LEU A 124 -8.83 -6.15 -22.11
C LEU A 124 -8.61 -5.29 -23.34
N THR A 125 -9.67 -4.85 -23.99
CA THR A 125 -9.60 -3.95 -25.16
C THR A 125 -8.88 -2.65 -24.82
N GLU A 126 -9.19 -2.05 -23.69
CA GLU A 126 -8.54 -0.80 -23.26
C GLU A 126 -7.07 -1.03 -22.89
N ILE A 127 -6.75 -2.10 -22.16
CA ILE A 127 -5.38 -2.42 -21.72
C ILE A 127 -4.49 -2.77 -22.93
N ARG A 128 -4.99 -3.57 -23.87
CA ARG A 128 -4.24 -4.00 -25.08
C ARG A 128 -3.80 -2.86 -26.00
N LYS A 129 -4.43 -1.68 -25.90
CA LYS A 129 -3.99 -0.48 -26.66
C LYS A 129 -2.57 -0.04 -26.29
N TYR A 130 -2.13 -0.38 -25.10
CA TYR A 130 -0.88 0.11 -24.52
C TYR A 130 0.17 -1.00 -24.37
N LEU A 131 -0.25 -2.27 -24.19
CA LEU A 131 0.67 -3.36 -23.93
C LEU A 131 1.55 -3.66 -25.13
N PRO A 132 2.88 -3.86 -24.94
CA PRO A 132 3.76 -4.42 -25.95
C PRO A 132 3.35 -5.85 -26.33
N GLU A 133 3.81 -6.30 -27.50
CA GLU A 133 3.64 -7.69 -27.91
C GLU A 133 4.47 -8.67 -27.06
N GLY A 134 4.01 -9.91 -26.97
CA GLY A 134 4.69 -11.00 -26.29
C GLY A 134 4.23 -11.25 -24.86
N THR A 135 4.89 -12.19 -24.20
CA THR A 135 4.66 -12.49 -22.77
C THR A 135 5.38 -11.47 -21.90
N LEU A 136 4.65 -10.77 -21.04
CA LEU A 136 5.14 -9.68 -20.20
C LEU A 136 5.14 -10.12 -18.74
N LYS A 137 6.11 -9.59 -17.99
CA LYS A 137 6.13 -9.66 -16.53
C LYS A 137 5.46 -8.42 -15.96
N ILE A 138 4.27 -8.60 -15.39
CA ILE A 138 3.36 -7.52 -15.00
C ILE A 138 3.21 -7.48 -13.48
N LEU A 139 3.27 -6.30 -12.88
CA LEU A 139 2.89 -6.04 -11.49
C LEU A 139 1.54 -5.33 -11.46
N ASP A 140 0.53 -5.97 -10.86
CA ASP A 140 -0.79 -5.38 -10.59
C ASP A 140 -0.80 -4.85 -9.15
N VAL A 141 -0.71 -3.52 -9.02
CA VAL A 141 -0.60 -2.85 -7.71
C VAL A 141 -1.98 -2.49 -7.19
N GLY A 142 -2.29 -2.94 -5.96
CA GLY A 142 -3.62 -2.82 -5.37
C GLY A 142 -4.61 -3.74 -6.08
N CYS A 143 -4.21 -4.99 -6.29
CA CYS A 143 -4.98 -5.96 -7.09
C CYS A 143 -6.37 -6.30 -6.49
N GLY A 144 -6.61 -5.94 -5.22
CA GLY A 144 -7.83 -6.31 -4.51
C GLY A 144 -8.05 -7.81 -4.55
N SER A 145 -9.22 -8.26 -5.01
CA SER A 145 -9.49 -9.69 -5.21
C SER A 145 -9.04 -10.24 -6.57
N GLY A 146 -8.08 -9.58 -7.25
CA GLY A 146 -7.30 -10.16 -8.34
C GLY A 146 -7.87 -9.99 -9.76
N PHE A 147 -8.78 -9.03 -9.99
CA PHE A 147 -9.44 -8.90 -11.30
C PHE A 147 -8.44 -8.73 -12.46
N PHE A 148 -7.55 -7.71 -12.42
CA PHE A 148 -6.56 -7.53 -13.49
C PHE A 148 -5.51 -8.62 -13.50
N THR A 149 -5.07 -9.06 -12.32
CA THR A 149 -4.08 -10.16 -12.21
C THR A 149 -4.57 -11.41 -12.94
N ILE A 150 -5.82 -11.84 -12.69
CA ILE A 150 -6.41 -13.03 -13.32
C ILE A 150 -6.68 -12.77 -14.80
N LEU A 151 -7.25 -11.61 -15.15
CA LEU A 151 -7.59 -11.25 -16.50
C LEU A 151 -6.36 -11.27 -17.44
N LEU A 152 -5.24 -10.70 -16.99
CA LEU A 152 -3.98 -10.68 -17.74
C LEU A 152 -3.24 -12.02 -17.71
N GLY A 153 -3.34 -12.77 -16.59
CA GLY A 153 -2.85 -14.13 -16.51
C GLY A 153 -3.52 -15.05 -17.53
N LYS A 154 -4.83 -14.93 -17.75
CA LYS A 154 -5.57 -15.65 -18.81
C LYS A 154 -5.08 -15.30 -20.23
N GLN A 155 -4.38 -14.19 -20.42
CA GLN A 155 -3.75 -13.81 -21.69
C GLN A 155 -2.32 -14.37 -21.86
N GLY A 156 -1.84 -15.15 -20.87
CA GLY A 156 -0.52 -15.77 -20.92
C GLY A 156 0.63 -14.87 -20.42
N HIS A 157 0.32 -13.77 -19.72
CA HIS A 157 1.34 -12.95 -19.07
C HIS A 157 1.74 -13.52 -17.70
N GLU A 158 2.97 -13.24 -17.26
CA GLU A 158 3.45 -13.54 -15.90
C GLU A 158 3.02 -12.39 -14.97
N VAL A 159 1.94 -12.59 -14.20
CA VAL A 159 1.35 -11.51 -13.41
C VAL A 159 1.54 -11.76 -11.91
N THR A 160 2.04 -10.74 -11.22
CA THR A 160 2.07 -10.68 -9.76
C THR A 160 1.11 -9.60 -9.29
N GLY A 161 0.10 -9.98 -8.50
CA GLY A 161 -0.81 -9.05 -7.83
C GLY A 161 -0.35 -8.77 -6.42
N ILE A 162 -0.38 -7.52 -6.00
CA ILE A 162 -0.11 -7.13 -4.61
C ILE A 162 -1.25 -6.29 -4.04
N ASP A 163 -1.53 -6.47 -2.76
CA ASP A 163 -2.47 -5.65 -1.99
C ASP A 163 -1.99 -5.54 -0.54
N LEU A 164 -2.30 -4.42 0.11
CA LEU A 164 -1.95 -4.20 1.52
C LEU A 164 -2.78 -5.09 2.46
N THR A 165 -3.99 -5.49 2.03
CA THR A 165 -5.00 -6.17 2.85
C THR A 165 -4.86 -7.69 2.74
N PRO A 166 -4.51 -8.41 3.84
CA PRO A 166 -4.37 -9.87 3.81
C PRO A 166 -5.62 -10.60 3.30
N ASP A 167 -6.81 -10.16 3.73
CA ASP A 167 -8.08 -10.77 3.30
C ASP A 167 -8.34 -10.57 1.80
N MET A 168 -7.91 -9.46 1.20
CA MET A 168 -7.98 -9.27 -0.26
C MET A 168 -7.09 -10.28 -0.98
N ILE A 169 -5.86 -10.48 -0.51
CA ILE A 169 -4.94 -11.46 -1.07
C ILE A 169 -5.46 -12.89 -0.90
N GLU A 170 -6.08 -13.23 0.23
CA GLU A 170 -6.75 -14.53 0.39
C GLU A 170 -7.86 -14.71 -0.65
N LYS A 171 -8.72 -13.71 -0.82
CA LYS A 171 -9.81 -13.74 -1.79
C LYS A 171 -9.33 -13.75 -3.24
N SER A 172 -8.21 -13.12 -3.55
CA SER A 172 -7.61 -13.18 -4.89
C SER A 172 -7.09 -14.59 -5.21
N LYS A 173 -6.43 -15.26 -4.25
CA LYS A 173 -5.97 -16.65 -4.40
C LYS A 173 -7.13 -17.63 -4.57
N GLU A 174 -8.21 -17.45 -3.77
CA GLU A 174 -9.43 -18.24 -3.94
C GLU A 174 -10.03 -18.07 -5.34
N LEU A 175 -10.16 -16.81 -5.83
CA LEU A 175 -10.72 -16.52 -7.14
C LEU A 175 -9.85 -17.08 -8.26
N ALA A 176 -8.53 -16.91 -8.19
CA ALA A 176 -7.61 -17.46 -9.20
C ALA A 176 -7.70 -19.00 -9.28
N LYS A 177 -7.86 -19.66 -8.13
CA LYS A 177 -8.10 -21.12 -8.08
C LYS A 177 -9.43 -21.51 -8.73
N GLU A 178 -10.49 -20.76 -8.46
CA GLU A 178 -11.80 -20.97 -9.10
C GLU A 178 -11.73 -20.79 -10.62
N GLU A 179 -10.95 -19.80 -11.08
CA GLU A 179 -10.72 -19.50 -12.49
C GLU A 179 -9.65 -20.38 -13.16
N GLN A 180 -9.05 -21.32 -12.40
CA GLN A 180 -8.01 -22.26 -12.86
C GLN A 180 -6.80 -21.55 -13.49
N ILE A 181 -6.41 -20.42 -12.94
CA ILE A 181 -5.26 -19.64 -13.39
C ILE A 181 -4.17 -19.60 -12.31
N ASP A 182 -2.93 -19.82 -12.72
CA ASP A 182 -1.77 -19.70 -11.84
C ASP A 182 -1.23 -18.26 -11.90
N CYS A 183 -1.48 -17.52 -10.82
CA CYS A 183 -0.99 -16.17 -10.62
C CYS A 183 -0.36 -16.04 -9.24
N ARG A 184 0.63 -15.16 -9.14
CA ARG A 184 1.29 -14.85 -7.87
C ARG A 184 0.56 -13.72 -7.15
N PHE A 185 0.33 -13.89 -5.84
CA PHE A 185 -0.30 -12.87 -5.00
C PHE A 185 0.47 -12.71 -3.70
N GLU A 186 0.81 -11.46 -3.35
CA GLU A 186 1.58 -11.12 -2.16
C GLU A 186 0.94 -9.96 -1.37
N ILE A 187 1.01 -10.07 -0.03
CA ILE A 187 0.67 -8.95 0.85
C ILE A 187 1.83 -7.97 0.79
N MET A 188 1.57 -6.75 0.29
CA MET A 188 2.63 -5.75 0.11
C MET A 188 2.06 -4.34 0.08
N ASP A 189 2.84 -3.39 0.59
CA ASP A 189 2.53 -1.98 0.57
C ASP A 189 2.94 -1.36 -0.78
N ALA A 190 1.99 -0.72 -1.48
CA ALA A 190 2.21 -0.04 -2.74
C ALA A 190 3.24 1.11 -2.68
N GLU A 191 3.46 1.66 -1.48
CA GLU A 191 4.42 2.74 -1.21
C GLU A 191 5.80 2.22 -0.78
N ASN A 192 5.96 0.89 -0.64
CA ASN A 192 7.22 0.25 -0.23
C ASN A 192 7.32 -1.17 -0.80
N LEU A 193 7.74 -1.28 -2.04
CA LEU A 193 7.77 -2.54 -2.78
C LEU A 193 9.03 -3.37 -2.46
N ASN A 194 8.83 -4.61 -2.04
CA ASN A 194 9.93 -5.54 -1.79
C ASN A 194 10.33 -6.32 -3.07
N PHE A 195 10.48 -5.60 -4.17
CA PHE A 195 11.02 -6.13 -5.43
C PHE A 195 12.32 -5.39 -5.79
N PRO A 196 13.27 -6.08 -6.45
CA PRO A 196 14.45 -5.41 -7.01
C PRO A 196 14.06 -4.35 -8.04
N ASP A 197 14.96 -3.39 -8.26
CA ASP A 197 14.85 -2.42 -9.35
C ASP A 197 14.73 -3.14 -10.69
N ALA A 198 14.04 -2.52 -11.64
CA ALA A 198 13.96 -2.99 -13.02
C ALA A 198 13.49 -4.46 -13.14
N THR A 199 12.46 -4.86 -12.39
CA THR A 199 11.94 -6.23 -12.34
C THR A 199 10.83 -6.47 -13.37
N PHE A 200 9.94 -5.49 -13.60
CA PHE A 200 8.72 -5.65 -14.36
C PHE A 200 8.75 -4.92 -15.71
N ASP A 201 8.14 -5.52 -16.72
CA ASP A 201 7.91 -4.89 -18.02
C ASP A 201 6.78 -3.87 -17.94
N VAL A 202 5.77 -4.17 -17.11
CA VAL A 202 4.60 -3.32 -16.90
C VAL A 202 4.26 -3.25 -15.42
N VAL A 203 3.94 -2.05 -14.95
CA VAL A 203 3.24 -1.82 -13.68
C VAL A 203 1.87 -1.28 -14.01
N ILE A 204 0.83 -2.00 -13.60
CA ILE A 204 -0.57 -1.63 -13.81
C ILE A 204 -1.27 -1.42 -12.48
N SER A 205 -2.20 -0.47 -12.44
CA SER A 205 -3.06 -0.25 -11.29
C SER A 205 -4.45 0.19 -11.71
N ARG A 206 -5.47 -0.15 -10.89
CA ARG A 206 -6.85 0.26 -11.11
C ARG A 206 -7.51 0.73 -9.82
N ASN A 207 -7.94 1.99 -9.78
CA ASN A 207 -8.68 2.57 -8.66
C ASN A 207 -7.93 2.45 -7.31
N LEU A 208 -6.61 2.66 -7.31
CA LEU A 208 -5.78 2.52 -6.11
C LEU A 208 -5.27 3.85 -5.60
N THR A 209 -4.68 4.69 -6.48
CA THR A 209 -3.90 5.87 -6.02
C THR A 209 -4.71 6.83 -5.16
N TRP A 210 -6.02 6.90 -5.35
CA TRP A 210 -6.92 7.71 -4.52
C TRP A 210 -7.03 7.23 -3.06
N THR A 211 -6.59 6.00 -2.75
CA THR A 211 -6.63 5.41 -1.40
C THR A 211 -5.28 5.48 -0.67
N LEU A 212 -4.24 5.99 -1.33
CA LEU A 212 -2.89 5.94 -0.79
C LEU A 212 -2.58 7.15 0.10
N PRO A 213 -2.04 6.93 1.31
CA PRO A 213 -1.52 7.99 2.16
C PRO A 213 -0.42 8.83 1.52
N ASP A 214 0.45 8.21 0.71
CA ASP A 214 1.52 8.86 -0.05
C ASP A 214 1.58 8.32 -1.48
N ALA A 215 0.70 8.81 -2.34
CA ALA A 215 0.66 8.42 -3.74
C ALA A 215 1.93 8.82 -4.52
N GLY A 216 2.64 9.87 -4.07
CA GLY A 216 3.91 10.27 -4.66
C GLY A 216 4.98 9.20 -4.44
N ARG A 217 5.10 8.72 -3.20
CA ARG A 217 6.00 7.63 -2.85
C ARG A 217 5.66 6.33 -3.58
N ALA A 218 4.38 6.04 -3.75
CA ALA A 218 3.94 4.89 -4.53
C ALA A 218 4.43 4.99 -5.98
N TYR A 219 4.27 6.13 -6.63
CA TYR A 219 4.78 6.34 -7.99
C TYR A 219 6.31 6.20 -8.08
N GLU A 220 7.07 6.68 -7.08
CA GLU A 220 8.53 6.44 -7.01
C GLU A 220 8.87 4.95 -7.02
N GLU A 221 8.20 4.16 -6.17
CA GLU A 221 8.41 2.72 -6.08
C GLU A 221 8.00 1.99 -7.37
N TRP A 222 6.86 2.37 -7.97
CA TRP A 222 6.40 1.79 -9.24
C TRP A 222 7.40 2.07 -10.36
N CYS A 223 7.89 3.31 -10.44
CA CYS A 223 8.95 3.66 -11.38
C CYS A 223 10.25 2.91 -11.10
N ARG A 224 10.63 2.71 -9.83
CA ARG A 224 11.85 1.98 -9.46
C ARG A 224 11.84 0.55 -9.97
N VAL A 225 10.73 -0.17 -9.74
CA VAL A 225 10.60 -1.58 -10.12
C VAL A 225 10.35 -1.81 -11.61
N LEU A 226 9.97 -0.79 -12.37
CA LEU A 226 9.88 -0.85 -13.83
C LEU A 226 11.26 -0.97 -14.47
N LYS A 227 11.39 -1.85 -15.46
CA LYS A 227 12.53 -1.91 -16.35
C LYS A 227 12.66 -0.60 -17.15
N LYS A 228 13.85 -0.32 -17.67
CA LYS A 228 14.04 0.75 -18.66
C LYS A 228 13.19 0.47 -19.89
N GLY A 229 12.46 1.48 -20.37
CA GLY A 229 11.47 1.32 -21.43
C GLY A 229 10.18 0.60 -20.99
N GLY A 230 10.09 0.19 -19.72
CA GLY A 230 8.90 -0.44 -19.15
C GLY A 230 7.73 0.52 -19.03
N LEU A 231 6.52 0.00 -19.01
CA LEU A 231 5.26 0.74 -19.09
C LEU A 231 4.60 0.88 -17.74
N LEU A 232 4.26 2.11 -17.36
CA LEU A 232 3.33 2.39 -16.26
C LEU A 232 1.94 2.63 -16.84
N LEU A 233 0.93 1.92 -16.32
CA LEU A 233 -0.46 2.03 -16.76
C LEU A 233 -1.38 2.16 -15.55
N ASN A 234 -1.93 3.36 -15.32
CA ASN A 234 -2.81 3.64 -14.19
C ASN A 234 -4.22 4.05 -14.65
N PHE A 235 -5.22 3.30 -14.21
CA PHE A 235 -6.64 3.61 -14.38
C PHE A 235 -7.20 4.12 -13.05
N ASP A 236 -7.51 5.41 -12.96
CA ASP A 236 -8.02 5.99 -11.71
C ASP A 236 -8.99 7.15 -11.99
N ALA A 237 -9.50 7.78 -10.95
CA ALA A 237 -10.37 8.93 -11.04
C ALA A 237 -10.04 9.97 -9.96
N ASN A 238 -10.56 11.18 -10.13
CA ASN A 238 -10.52 12.18 -9.06
C ASN A 238 -11.64 11.92 -8.05
N TYR A 239 -11.51 10.85 -7.27
CA TYR A 239 -12.51 10.47 -6.27
C TYR A 239 -12.65 11.51 -5.15
N GLY A 240 -11.67 12.38 -4.92
CA GLY A 240 -11.77 13.50 -4.00
C GLY A 240 -12.89 14.49 -4.34
N ALA A 241 -13.30 14.57 -5.62
CA ALA A 241 -14.37 15.42 -6.09
C ALA A 241 -15.77 14.78 -5.96
N TYR A 242 -15.88 13.54 -5.52
CA TYR A 242 -17.14 12.77 -5.42
C TYR A 242 -17.45 12.42 -3.98
N ASP A 243 -18.72 12.51 -3.60
CA ASP A 243 -19.20 12.05 -2.29
C ASP A 243 -19.61 10.57 -2.40
N ALA A 244 -18.92 9.69 -1.69
CA ALA A 244 -19.20 8.27 -1.69
C ALA A 244 -20.56 7.92 -1.04
N THR A 245 -21.17 8.85 -0.28
CA THR A 245 -22.47 8.67 0.34
C THR A 245 -23.65 9.05 -0.58
N ASP A 246 -23.37 9.72 -1.69
CA ASP A 246 -24.39 10.03 -2.71
C ASP A 246 -24.59 8.84 -3.65
N THR A 247 -25.55 8.01 -3.32
CA THR A 247 -25.92 6.82 -4.11
C THR A 247 -27.16 7.04 -4.98
N ALA A 248 -27.76 8.24 -4.98
CA ALA A 248 -29.04 8.51 -5.64
C ALA A 248 -28.99 8.33 -7.17
N SER A 249 -27.82 8.53 -7.78
CA SER A 249 -27.62 8.37 -9.23
C SER A 249 -27.18 6.97 -9.64
N LEU A 250 -26.95 6.07 -8.69
CA LEU A 250 -26.45 4.72 -8.93
C LEU A 250 -27.60 3.74 -9.26
N PRO A 251 -27.33 2.75 -10.12
CA PRO A 251 -28.28 1.66 -10.38
C PRO A 251 -28.66 0.91 -9.09
N GLU A 252 -29.90 0.42 -9.02
CA GLU A 252 -30.39 -0.27 -7.83
C GLU A 252 -29.49 -1.45 -7.40
N GLN A 253 -28.95 -2.20 -8.38
CA GLN A 253 -28.05 -3.35 -8.16
C GLN A 253 -26.62 -2.96 -7.85
N HIS A 254 -26.28 -1.68 -7.82
CA HIS A 254 -24.92 -1.21 -7.61
C HIS A 254 -24.43 -1.58 -6.20
N SER A 255 -23.15 -2.01 -6.10
CA SER A 255 -22.57 -2.49 -4.85
C SER A 255 -22.63 -1.48 -3.70
N HIS A 256 -22.58 -0.18 -3.97
CA HIS A 256 -22.71 0.87 -2.95
C HIS A 256 -24.09 0.88 -2.30
N ASN A 257 -25.16 0.54 -3.05
CA ASN A 257 -26.51 0.45 -2.48
C ASN A 257 -26.66 -0.75 -1.54
N MET A 258 -25.79 -1.77 -1.67
CA MET A 258 -25.75 -2.93 -0.77
C MET A 258 -24.85 -2.69 0.45
N LEU A 259 -24.04 -1.63 0.44
CA LEU A 259 -23.23 -1.22 1.59
C LEU A 259 -24.10 -0.42 2.55
N GLY A 260 -24.07 -0.75 3.84
CA GLY A 260 -24.71 0.08 4.85
C GLY A 260 -24.12 1.50 4.87
N MET A 261 -24.93 2.48 5.25
CA MET A 261 -24.51 3.91 5.32
C MET A 261 -23.25 4.12 6.18
N GLU A 262 -23.03 3.28 7.19
CA GLU A 262 -21.82 3.32 8.02
C GLU A 262 -20.55 3.06 7.21
N MET A 263 -20.57 2.06 6.33
CA MET A 263 -19.44 1.73 5.46
C MET A 263 -19.16 2.83 4.43
N LEU A 264 -20.20 3.45 3.88
CA LEU A 264 -20.06 4.58 2.95
C LEU A 264 -19.46 5.81 3.64
N LYS A 265 -19.90 6.10 4.86
CA LYS A 265 -19.32 7.17 5.68
C LYS A 265 -17.86 6.88 6.04
N GLU A 266 -17.53 5.64 6.44
CA GLU A 266 -16.14 5.26 6.73
C GLU A 266 -15.24 5.47 5.51
N ASN A 267 -15.71 5.10 4.31
CA ASN A 267 -15.00 5.37 3.05
C ASN A 267 -14.76 6.87 2.85
N GLU A 268 -15.80 7.67 3.00
CA GLU A 268 -15.74 9.12 2.83
C GLU A 268 -14.78 9.78 3.84
N ASP A 269 -14.80 9.32 5.08
CA ASP A 269 -13.92 9.81 6.14
C ASP A 269 -12.45 9.43 5.91
N ILE A 270 -12.19 8.22 5.40
CA ILE A 270 -10.84 7.80 4.98
C ILE A 270 -10.37 8.72 3.85
N LYS A 271 -11.16 8.85 2.81
CA LYS A 271 -10.84 9.65 1.62
C LYS A 271 -10.50 11.10 1.97
N LYS A 272 -11.30 11.76 2.82
CA LYS A 272 -11.07 13.15 3.26
C LYS A 272 -9.77 13.36 4.03
N GLN A 273 -9.22 12.32 4.63
CA GLN A 273 -7.96 12.39 5.38
C GLN A 273 -6.72 12.17 4.51
N LEU A 274 -6.91 11.79 3.24
CA LEU A 274 -5.81 11.52 2.32
C LEU A 274 -5.42 12.78 1.53
N PRO A 275 -4.12 13.13 1.47
CA PRO A 275 -3.64 14.31 0.73
C PRO A 275 -4.08 14.31 -0.72
N ILE A 276 -4.08 13.14 -1.37
CA ILE A 276 -4.46 12.96 -2.78
C ILE A 276 -5.85 13.49 -3.10
N SER A 277 -6.78 13.49 -2.13
CA SER A 277 -8.15 13.97 -2.31
C SER A 277 -8.25 15.48 -2.49
N SER A 278 -7.20 16.23 -2.13
CA SER A 278 -7.10 17.68 -2.33
C SER A 278 -6.41 18.05 -3.65
N TYR A 279 -5.83 17.09 -4.37
CA TYR A 279 -5.09 17.35 -5.59
C TYR A 279 -6.02 17.42 -6.81
N ILE A 280 -5.63 18.24 -7.80
CA ILE A 280 -6.33 18.31 -9.08
C ILE A 280 -5.85 17.14 -9.94
N ARG A 281 -6.63 16.07 -9.97
CA ARG A 281 -6.30 14.88 -10.76
C ARG A 281 -7.04 14.89 -12.11
N PRO A 282 -6.42 14.44 -13.18
CA PRO A 282 -5.09 13.76 -13.29
C PRO A 282 -3.89 14.71 -13.47
N ALA A 283 -4.05 16.03 -13.39
CA ALA A 283 -2.95 16.96 -13.63
C ALA A 283 -1.77 16.74 -12.67
N TRP A 284 -2.05 16.51 -11.39
CA TRP A 284 -1.03 16.19 -10.39
C TRP A 284 -0.29 14.89 -10.72
N ASP A 285 -1.00 13.88 -11.20
CA ASP A 285 -0.41 12.59 -11.59
C ASP A 285 0.57 12.76 -12.75
N VAL A 286 0.17 13.51 -13.78
CA VAL A 286 1.01 13.80 -14.96
C VAL A 286 2.29 14.54 -14.53
N GLU A 287 2.16 15.58 -13.70
CA GLU A 287 3.30 16.35 -13.19
C GLU A 287 4.25 15.47 -12.37
N THR A 288 3.69 14.63 -11.49
CA THR A 288 4.47 13.76 -10.60
C THR A 288 5.23 12.71 -11.40
N LEU A 289 4.57 12.02 -12.33
CA LEU A 289 5.20 11.00 -13.17
C LEU A 289 6.26 11.62 -14.10
N GLY A 290 6.02 12.80 -14.64
CA GLY A 290 7.01 13.52 -15.44
C GLY A 290 8.28 13.85 -14.65
N LYS A 291 8.16 14.26 -13.37
CA LYS A 291 9.31 14.50 -12.48
C LYS A 291 10.09 13.22 -12.15
N LEU A 292 9.44 12.06 -12.19
CA LEU A 292 10.03 10.74 -11.96
C LEU A 292 10.66 10.11 -13.22
N GLY A 293 10.75 10.85 -14.33
CA GLY A 293 11.37 10.39 -15.55
C GLY A 293 10.50 9.47 -16.40
N ILE A 294 9.17 9.52 -16.21
CA ILE A 294 8.25 8.86 -17.13
C ILE A 294 8.07 9.74 -18.37
N GLN A 295 8.32 9.16 -19.52
CA GLN A 295 8.25 9.80 -20.84
C GLN A 295 7.05 9.28 -21.63
N GLU A 296 6.79 9.87 -22.79
CA GLU A 296 5.68 9.50 -23.67
C GLU A 296 4.34 9.41 -22.92
N LEU A 297 4.13 10.32 -21.93
CA LEU A 297 2.90 10.32 -21.13
C LEU A 297 1.70 10.58 -22.03
N SER A 298 0.77 9.64 -22.06
CA SER A 298 -0.54 9.79 -22.67
C SER A 298 -1.62 9.78 -21.60
N LEU A 299 -2.61 10.67 -21.78
CA LEU A 299 -3.76 10.80 -20.90
C LEU A 299 -5.02 10.56 -21.71
N ASP A 300 -5.83 9.59 -21.32
CA ASP A 300 -7.14 9.30 -21.90
C ASP A 300 -8.25 9.54 -20.87
N LEU A 301 -9.04 10.58 -21.10
CA LEU A 301 -10.20 10.96 -20.29
C LEU A 301 -11.50 10.26 -20.75
N GLY A 302 -11.45 9.52 -21.86
CA GLY A 302 -12.61 8.87 -22.45
C GLY A 302 -12.80 7.40 -22.07
N VAL A 303 -11.84 6.80 -21.34
CA VAL A 303 -11.82 5.37 -21.01
C VAL A 303 -13.08 4.93 -20.27
N GLY A 304 -13.57 5.72 -19.30
CA GLY A 304 -14.76 5.40 -18.52
C GLY A 304 -16.01 5.25 -19.38
N LYS A 305 -16.17 6.09 -20.42
CA LYS A 305 -17.31 6.02 -21.34
C LYS A 305 -17.30 4.76 -22.22
N ARG A 306 -16.13 4.17 -22.46
CA ARG A 306 -15.99 2.95 -23.26
C ARG A 306 -16.13 1.69 -22.42
N ILE A 307 -15.79 1.76 -21.11
CA ILE A 307 -15.92 0.65 -20.18
C ILE A 307 -17.33 0.61 -19.63
N TYR A 308 -17.82 1.70 -19.02
CA TYR A 308 -19.12 1.78 -18.34
C TYR A 308 -20.18 2.36 -19.28
N VAL A 309 -20.48 1.62 -20.35
CA VAL A 309 -21.46 2.04 -21.38
C VAL A 309 -22.88 1.99 -20.81
N GLU A 310 -23.19 0.94 -20.05
CA GLU A 310 -24.48 0.76 -19.38
C GLU A 310 -24.38 1.23 -17.91
N LYS A 311 -25.52 1.65 -17.35
CA LYS A 311 -25.67 1.85 -15.91
C LYS A 311 -26.12 0.55 -15.26
N ASP A 312 -25.19 -0.40 -15.15
CA ASP A 312 -25.36 -1.70 -14.54
C ASP A 312 -24.72 -1.76 -13.13
N GLU A 313 -24.62 -2.95 -12.55
CA GLU A 313 -24.01 -3.20 -11.23
C GLU A 313 -22.52 -2.83 -11.15
N PHE A 314 -21.84 -2.73 -12.30
CA PHE A 314 -20.40 -2.37 -12.41
C PHE A 314 -20.19 -0.88 -12.69
N TYR A 315 -21.25 -0.13 -12.92
CA TYR A 315 -21.16 1.29 -13.28
C TYR A 315 -20.31 2.09 -12.29
N ASN A 316 -19.42 2.94 -12.81
CA ASN A 316 -18.67 3.88 -12.01
C ASN A 316 -19.04 5.31 -12.41
N PRO A 317 -19.66 6.10 -11.50
CA PRO A 317 -20.09 7.47 -11.80
C PRO A 317 -18.91 8.44 -11.92
N ALA A 318 -17.77 8.13 -11.28
CA ALA A 318 -16.58 8.98 -11.38
C ALA A 318 -15.96 8.87 -12.77
N PRO A 319 -15.63 10.00 -13.43
CA PRO A 319 -14.95 9.97 -14.71
C PRO A 319 -13.52 9.46 -14.52
N ILE A 320 -13.34 8.18 -14.82
CA ILE A 320 -12.02 7.58 -14.79
C ILE A 320 -11.16 8.06 -15.96
N PHE A 321 -9.88 8.14 -15.70
CA PHE A 321 -8.84 8.42 -16.69
C PHE A 321 -7.86 7.25 -16.79
N THR A 322 -7.17 7.16 -17.91
CA THR A 322 -6.00 6.31 -18.07
C THR A 322 -4.77 7.19 -18.22
N LEU A 323 -3.77 6.92 -17.42
CA LEU A 323 -2.41 7.42 -17.60
C LEU A 323 -1.52 6.29 -18.04
N CYS A 324 -0.84 6.48 -19.16
CA CYS A 324 0.14 5.56 -19.68
C CYS A 324 1.43 6.31 -19.98
N GLY A 325 2.57 5.74 -19.58
CA GLY A 325 3.87 6.32 -19.90
C GLY A 325 4.98 5.31 -19.77
N LYS A 326 6.12 5.58 -20.41
CA LYS A 326 7.30 4.73 -20.41
C LYS A 326 8.38 5.27 -19.48
N LYS A 327 9.01 4.40 -18.72
CA LYS A 327 10.21 4.74 -17.97
C LYS A 327 11.35 5.02 -18.94
N GLU A 328 12.05 6.14 -18.72
CA GLU A 328 13.20 6.52 -19.53
C GLU A 328 14.15 5.37 -19.78
N GLY A 329 14.44 5.11 -21.07
CA GLY A 329 15.48 4.19 -21.52
C GLY A 329 16.81 4.96 -21.59
N SER A 330 17.94 4.32 -21.31
CA SER A 330 19.22 4.86 -21.79
C SER A 330 19.34 4.53 -23.27
N GLU A 331 19.64 5.52 -24.08
CA GLU A 331 20.21 5.30 -25.43
C GLU A 331 21.44 4.40 -25.36
#